data_5156877c9773d461995c9ca48373cd88
#
_entry.id   5156877c9773d461995c9ca48373cd88
#
_cell.length_a   1.000
_cell.length_b   1.000
_cell.length_c   1.000
_cell.angle_alpha   90.00
_cell.angle_beta   90.00
_cell.angle_gamma   90.00
#
_symmetry.space_group_name_H-M   'P 1'
#
loop_
_entity.id
_entity.type
_entity.pdbx_description
1 polymer ?
#
loop_
_entity_poly.entity_id
_entity_poly.type
_entity_poly.pdbx_seq_one_letter_code
_entity_poly.pdbx_strand_id
1 'polypeptide(L)'
;MSNRRADAGMFGFDFQVNAAIVLMLENIKTLSSVRLEGNEEDIVLTLDNKKKILAQAKAVQNGSSDFRNVRANLKKALTTLSEGSQSADVDKLIFITNSANPFNDNASRSVFYAPTRRKFSDLPPSAQAIIQEYLSAIDQPLNTDNFVIQVFNFETDDEKERYKVVMQEVNDFIGRLSTTSPGVGKRLLDIWQNRIFENGSKKDAGITVDKRGIIWPLIVLETEITKYDGEFEDSLDIGVYEEVTHRYQTIIDDCCERVDFFTKILYDYRDFKSEKKNSKEKNDAFVEATWEQYKTEFIAPGIDDETLEALTKIILYNVLRRRKLIESIRREVNL
;
A
#
# COMPACT_ATOMS: atom_id res chain seq x y z
N MET A 1 17.25 -11.47 -30.63
CA MET A 1 17.47 -10.17 -29.91
C MET A 1 16.20 -9.57 -29.29
N SER A 2 15.03 -10.23 -29.34
CA SER A 2 13.74 -9.69 -28.83
C SER A 2 13.49 -9.89 -27.34
N ASN A 3 14.00 -10.95 -26.72
CA ASN A 3 13.69 -11.28 -25.31
C ASN A 3 14.22 -10.27 -24.27
N ARG A 4 15.37 -9.68 -24.47
CA ARG A 4 15.97 -8.72 -23.51
C ARG A 4 15.17 -7.43 -23.30
N ARG A 5 14.32 -7.03 -24.27
CA ARG A 5 13.47 -5.82 -24.12
C ARG A 5 12.22 -6.09 -23.30
N ALA A 6 11.65 -7.28 -23.42
CA ALA A 6 10.47 -7.67 -22.62
C ALA A 6 10.85 -7.83 -21.15
N ASP A 7 11.97 -8.51 -20.86
CA ASP A 7 12.44 -8.71 -19.49
C ASP A 7 12.75 -7.39 -18.77
N ALA A 8 13.42 -6.44 -19.47
CA ALA A 8 13.72 -5.13 -18.91
C ALA A 8 12.45 -4.29 -18.65
N GLY A 9 11.43 -4.41 -19.51
CA GLY A 9 10.14 -3.75 -19.31
C GLY A 9 9.38 -4.30 -18.10
N MET A 10 9.32 -5.63 -17.99
CA MET A 10 8.67 -6.28 -16.83
C MET A 10 9.38 -5.94 -15.51
N PHE A 11 10.70 -5.97 -15.49
CA PHE A 11 11.48 -5.58 -14.31
C PHE A 11 11.26 -4.11 -13.94
N GLY A 12 11.21 -3.22 -14.93
CA GLY A 12 10.91 -1.79 -14.71
C GLY A 12 9.53 -1.57 -14.12
N PHE A 13 8.52 -2.31 -14.60
CA PHE A 13 7.16 -2.21 -14.08
C PHE A 13 7.03 -2.80 -12.68
N ASP A 14 7.67 -3.94 -12.39
CA ASP A 14 7.76 -4.50 -11.04
C ASP A 14 8.42 -3.51 -10.07
N PHE A 15 9.48 -2.82 -10.49
CA PHE A 15 10.09 -1.75 -9.70
C PHE A 15 9.11 -0.60 -9.44
N GLN A 16 8.35 -0.15 -10.43
CA GLN A 16 7.34 0.91 -10.28
C GLN A 16 6.26 0.53 -9.25
N VAL A 17 5.74 -0.71 -9.32
CA VAL A 17 4.76 -1.23 -8.34
C VAL A 17 5.31 -1.16 -6.93
N ASN A 18 6.53 -1.64 -6.71
CA ASN A 18 7.15 -1.66 -5.40
C ASN A 18 7.55 -0.26 -4.91
N ALA A 19 8.00 0.61 -5.81
CA ALA A 19 8.23 2.03 -5.51
C ALA A 19 6.95 2.75 -5.09
N ALA A 20 5.82 2.46 -5.75
CA ALA A 20 4.52 3.01 -5.36
C ALA A 20 4.12 2.57 -3.94
N ILE A 21 4.36 1.30 -3.57
CA ILE A 21 4.08 0.79 -2.22
C ILE A 21 4.94 1.52 -1.17
N VAL A 22 6.24 1.67 -1.42
CA VAL A 22 7.13 2.42 -0.51
C VAL A 22 6.64 3.85 -0.33
N LEU A 23 6.40 4.58 -1.42
CA LEU A 23 5.92 5.96 -1.37
C LEU A 23 4.54 6.09 -0.70
N MET A 24 3.66 5.13 -0.94
CA MET A 24 2.35 5.03 -0.31
C MET A 24 2.47 4.93 1.22
N LEU A 25 3.32 4.03 1.72
CA LEU A 25 3.52 3.81 3.16
C LEU A 25 4.20 4.99 3.86
N GLU A 26 5.18 5.60 3.20
CA GLU A 26 5.85 6.81 3.71
C GLU A 26 4.91 8.02 3.86
N ASN A 27 3.84 8.07 3.07
CA ASN A 27 2.90 9.17 3.07
C ASN A 27 1.50 8.79 3.58
N ILE A 28 1.33 7.59 4.15
CA ILE A 28 0.02 6.99 4.47
C ILE A 28 -0.90 7.90 5.30
N LYS A 29 -0.34 8.72 6.21
CA LYS A 29 -1.13 9.61 7.07
C LYS A 29 -1.85 10.71 6.30
N THR A 30 -1.23 11.23 5.26
CA THR A 30 -1.74 12.33 4.42
C THR A 30 -2.20 11.88 3.05
N LEU A 31 -2.03 10.59 2.73
CA LEU A 31 -2.44 10.01 1.46
C LEU A 31 -3.95 9.99 1.34
N SER A 32 -4.49 10.38 0.20
CA SER A 32 -5.88 10.15 -0.21
C SER A 32 -5.97 8.97 -1.17
N SER A 33 -5.13 8.95 -2.21
CA SER A 33 -5.11 7.86 -3.20
C SER A 33 -3.76 7.72 -3.89
N VAL A 34 -3.54 6.56 -4.51
CA VAL A 34 -2.40 6.28 -5.37
C VAL A 34 -2.86 5.87 -6.77
N ARG A 35 -2.12 6.29 -7.80
CA ARG A 35 -2.27 5.87 -9.18
C ARG A 35 -0.91 5.47 -9.74
N LEU A 36 -0.82 4.27 -10.34
CA LEU A 36 0.31 3.84 -11.13
C LEU A 36 0.01 4.10 -12.62
N GLU A 37 1.02 4.50 -13.40
CA GLU A 37 0.83 4.90 -14.80
C GLU A 37 -0.26 5.97 -14.94
N GLY A 38 -0.07 7.09 -14.24
CA GLY A 38 -0.96 8.25 -14.29
C GLY A 38 -0.76 9.07 -15.58
N ASN A 39 -1.59 10.09 -15.75
CA ASN A 39 -1.42 11.02 -16.89
C ASN A 39 -0.21 11.93 -16.70
N GLU A 40 0.16 12.20 -15.45
CA GLU A 40 1.23 13.15 -15.12
C GLU A 40 2.59 12.45 -14.96
N GLU A 41 2.60 11.23 -14.36
CA GLU A 41 3.84 10.50 -14.05
C GLU A 41 3.62 8.99 -13.83
N ASP A 42 4.72 8.21 -13.78
CA ASP A 42 4.70 6.78 -13.50
C ASP A 42 3.95 6.46 -12.19
N ILE A 43 4.13 7.28 -11.15
CA ILE A 43 3.46 7.15 -9.85
C ILE A 43 2.91 8.52 -9.43
N VAL A 44 1.62 8.57 -9.15
CA VAL A 44 0.92 9.77 -8.66
C VAL A 44 0.27 9.46 -7.33
N LEU A 45 0.68 10.15 -6.26
CA LEU A 45 -0.01 10.13 -4.99
C LEU A 45 -0.82 11.42 -4.84
N THR A 46 -2.10 11.30 -4.56
CA THR A 46 -2.93 12.45 -4.19
C THR A 46 -3.02 12.50 -2.66
N LEU A 47 -2.78 13.69 -2.10
CA LEU A 47 -2.81 13.92 -0.66
C LEU A 47 -4.20 14.45 -0.23
N ASP A 48 -4.49 14.40 1.06
CA ASP A 48 -5.74 14.88 1.66
C ASP A 48 -5.99 16.37 1.37
N ASN A 49 -4.92 17.18 1.24
CA ASN A 49 -4.97 18.59 0.85
C ASN A 49 -5.09 18.82 -0.66
N LYS A 50 -5.32 17.76 -1.44
CA LYS A 50 -5.41 17.72 -2.91
C LYS A 50 -4.11 17.98 -3.67
N LYS A 51 -3.00 18.27 -2.99
CA LYS A 51 -1.69 18.32 -3.62
C LYS A 51 -1.24 16.93 -4.06
N LYS A 52 -0.34 16.88 -5.03
CA LYS A 52 0.17 15.64 -5.57
C LYS A 52 1.67 15.45 -5.27
N ILE A 53 2.06 14.20 -5.06
CA ILE A 53 3.45 13.77 -5.16
C ILE A 53 3.56 13.03 -6.49
N LEU A 54 4.43 13.52 -7.35
CA LEU A 54 4.71 12.93 -8.66
C LEU A 54 6.05 12.21 -8.59
N ALA A 55 6.09 10.94 -9.00
CA ALA A 55 7.33 10.19 -8.98
C ALA A 55 7.58 9.47 -10.30
N GLN A 56 8.78 9.69 -10.85
CA GLN A 56 9.29 9.00 -12.01
C GLN A 56 10.21 7.87 -11.56
N ALA A 57 9.86 6.63 -11.86
CA ALA A 57 10.59 5.45 -11.45
C ALA A 57 11.44 4.91 -12.61
N LYS A 58 12.75 4.76 -12.40
CA LYS A 58 13.65 4.19 -13.40
C LYS A 58 14.58 3.17 -12.77
N ALA A 59 14.38 1.90 -13.12
CA ALA A 59 15.25 0.81 -12.71
C ALA A 59 16.32 0.49 -13.76
N VAL A 60 17.44 -0.02 -13.28
CA VAL A 60 18.48 -0.67 -14.07
C VAL A 60 18.65 -2.11 -13.58
N GLN A 61 18.88 -3.06 -14.50
CA GLN A 61 18.91 -4.49 -14.16
C GLN A 61 19.96 -4.85 -13.11
N ASN A 62 21.10 -4.17 -13.09
CA ASN A 62 22.18 -4.36 -12.12
C ASN A 62 22.46 -3.03 -11.40
N GLY A 63 21.54 -2.61 -10.53
CA GLY A 63 21.56 -1.30 -9.87
C GLY A 63 22.82 -1.00 -9.07
N SER A 64 23.47 -2.02 -8.55
CA SER A 64 24.71 -1.92 -7.77
C SER A 64 25.98 -1.76 -8.62
N SER A 65 25.97 -2.13 -9.91
CA SER A 65 27.17 -2.23 -10.73
C SER A 65 27.07 -1.65 -12.14
N ASP A 66 25.88 -1.54 -12.74
CA ASP A 66 25.71 -0.99 -14.10
C ASP A 66 25.21 0.46 -14.08
N PHE A 67 26.11 1.38 -14.33
CA PHE A 67 25.82 2.84 -14.34
C PHE A 67 25.80 3.46 -15.75
N ARG A 68 25.79 2.66 -16.82
CA ARG A 68 25.92 3.16 -18.21
C ARG A 68 24.77 4.08 -18.63
N ASN A 69 23.54 3.79 -18.22
CA ASN A 69 22.34 4.49 -18.65
C ASN A 69 21.73 5.41 -17.57
N VAL A 70 22.33 5.50 -16.38
CA VAL A 70 21.73 6.20 -15.25
C VAL A 70 21.56 7.70 -15.50
N ARG A 71 22.50 8.35 -16.18
CA ARG A 71 22.36 9.78 -16.56
C ARG A 71 21.26 10.02 -17.58
N ALA A 72 21.09 9.12 -18.54
CA ALA A 72 20.00 9.21 -19.51
C ALA A 72 18.64 9.00 -18.81
N ASN A 73 18.56 8.09 -17.84
CA ASN A 73 17.38 7.89 -17.00
C ASN A 73 17.07 9.13 -16.15
N LEU A 74 18.08 9.72 -15.51
CA LEU A 74 17.92 10.96 -14.75
C LEU A 74 17.42 12.10 -15.64
N LYS A 75 18.04 12.31 -16.82
CA LYS A 75 17.63 13.35 -17.77
C LYS A 75 16.18 13.17 -18.20
N LYS A 76 15.75 11.95 -18.57
CA LYS A 76 14.35 11.65 -18.90
C LYS A 76 13.42 11.93 -17.73
N ALA A 77 13.78 11.50 -16.52
CA ALA A 77 12.98 11.74 -15.33
C ALA A 77 12.80 13.25 -15.05
N LEU A 78 13.85 14.04 -15.18
CA LEU A 78 13.76 15.49 -15.01
C LEU A 78 12.85 16.14 -16.06
N THR A 79 12.86 15.63 -17.30
CA THR A 79 11.97 16.13 -18.37
C THR A 79 10.52 15.83 -18.04
N THR A 80 10.16 14.56 -17.77
CA THR A 80 8.77 14.16 -17.49
C THR A 80 8.24 14.80 -16.20
N LEU A 81 9.05 14.84 -15.12
CA LEU A 81 8.68 15.52 -13.89
C LEU A 81 8.46 17.03 -14.08
N SER A 82 9.23 17.66 -14.96
CA SER A 82 9.02 19.08 -15.32
C SER A 82 7.67 19.26 -16.03
N GLU A 83 7.37 18.43 -17.02
CA GLU A 83 6.08 18.42 -17.73
C GLU A 83 4.89 18.16 -16.79
N GLY A 84 4.99 17.11 -15.97
CA GLY A 84 3.94 16.75 -14.99
C GLY A 84 3.69 17.86 -13.96
N SER A 85 4.74 18.58 -13.54
CA SER A 85 4.64 19.67 -12.57
C SER A 85 3.85 20.88 -13.08
N GLN A 86 3.67 21.04 -14.39
CA GLN A 86 2.88 22.13 -14.95
C GLN A 86 1.37 21.87 -14.88
N SER A 87 0.97 20.61 -14.77
CA SER A 87 -0.46 20.21 -14.82
C SER A 87 -1.08 19.99 -13.44
N ALA A 88 -0.31 20.06 -12.35
CA ALA A 88 -0.78 19.72 -11.01
C ALA A 88 -0.24 20.65 -9.92
N ASP A 89 -1.01 20.80 -8.82
CA ASP A 89 -0.48 21.43 -7.58
C ASP A 89 0.39 20.39 -6.86
N VAL A 90 1.71 20.55 -7.01
CA VAL A 90 2.71 19.57 -6.60
C VAL A 90 3.29 19.88 -5.23
N ASP A 91 3.26 18.88 -4.34
CA ASP A 91 3.96 18.92 -3.04
C ASP A 91 5.42 18.46 -3.19
N LYS A 92 5.65 17.36 -3.94
CA LYS A 92 6.98 16.79 -4.17
C LYS A 92 7.10 16.21 -5.57
N LEU A 93 8.31 16.28 -6.09
CA LEU A 93 8.76 15.67 -7.34
C LEU A 93 9.86 14.67 -7.00
N ILE A 94 9.68 13.39 -7.31
CA ILE A 94 10.59 12.34 -6.87
C ILE A 94 11.15 11.61 -8.09
N PHE A 95 12.46 11.62 -8.25
CA PHE A 95 13.15 10.64 -9.08
C PHE A 95 13.50 9.43 -8.20
N ILE A 96 12.90 8.28 -8.47
CA ILE A 96 13.14 7.05 -7.72
C ILE A 96 13.85 6.01 -8.58
N THR A 97 14.94 5.41 -8.07
CA THR A 97 15.76 4.46 -8.81
C THR A 97 16.40 3.42 -7.90
N ASN A 98 16.78 2.28 -8.47
CA ASN A 98 17.58 1.27 -7.78
C ASN A 98 19.08 1.44 -7.98
N SER A 99 19.52 2.44 -8.76
CA SER A 99 20.94 2.66 -8.99
C SER A 99 21.64 3.32 -7.80
N ALA A 100 22.68 2.67 -7.29
CA ALA A 100 23.50 3.19 -6.21
C ALA A 100 24.35 4.42 -6.64
N ASN A 101 24.42 4.73 -7.93
CA ASN A 101 25.14 5.89 -8.45
C ASN A 101 24.32 6.55 -9.58
N PRO A 102 23.20 7.24 -9.27
CA PRO A 102 22.30 7.79 -10.27
C PRO A 102 22.92 8.88 -11.15
N PHE A 103 24.05 9.45 -10.75
CA PHE A 103 24.77 10.46 -11.51
C PHE A 103 25.93 9.90 -12.34
N ASN A 104 26.30 8.64 -12.15
CA ASN A 104 27.57 8.09 -12.66
C ASN A 104 28.75 9.06 -12.42
N ASP A 105 28.86 9.50 -11.16
CA ASP A 105 29.84 10.47 -10.69
C ASP A 105 30.47 9.97 -9.38
N ASN A 106 31.81 10.04 -9.30
CA ASN A 106 32.55 9.53 -8.16
C ASN A 106 32.34 10.38 -6.89
N ALA A 107 32.15 11.68 -7.03
CA ALA A 107 31.97 12.58 -5.89
C ALA A 107 30.61 12.38 -5.21
N SER A 108 29.59 11.96 -5.96
CA SER A 108 28.23 11.73 -5.43
C SER A 108 27.96 10.29 -5.05
N ARG A 109 28.85 9.34 -5.36
CA ARG A 109 28.62 7.90 -5.14
C ARG A 109 28.35 7.55 -3.67
N SER A 110 29.05 8.18 -2.72
CA SER A 110 28.87 7.92 -1.29
C SER A 110 27.55 8.43 -0.72
N VAL A 111 26.88 9.36 -1.41
CA VAL A 111 25.62 9.97 -0.98
C VAL A 111 24.46 8.98 -1.04
N PHE A 112 24.54 8.00 -1.92
CA PHE A 112 23.51 6.99 -2.17
C PHE A 112 23.92 5.57 -1.72
N TYR A 113 24.75 5.51 -0.70
CA TYR A 113 25.24 4.27 -0.14
C TYR A 113 24.19 3.64 0.78
N ALA A 114 23.32 2.85 0.43
CA ALA A 114 22.16 2.26 1.07
C ALA A 114 20.83 2.95 0.65
N PRO A 115 19.66 2.42 1.02
CA PRO A 115 18.37 3.07 0.78
C PRO A 115 18.39 4.50 1.31
N THR A 116 18.17 5.46 0.43
CA THR A 116 18.49 6.86 0.74
C THR A 116 17.54 7.80 0.01
N ARG A 117 17.13 8.85 0.71
CA ARG A 117 16.38 9.98 0.15
C ARG A 117 17.19 11.26 0.33
N ARG A 118 17.38 12.04 -0.74
CA ARG A 118 18.11 13.32 -0.73
C ARG A 118 17.34 14.39 -1.47
N LYS A 119 17.20 15.56 -0.85
CA LYS A 119 16.71 16.76 -1.51
C LYS A 119 17.81 17.32 -2.44
N PHE A 120 17.41 18.10 -3.41
CA PHE A 120 18.36 18.77 -4.30
C PHE A 120 19.42 19.55 -3.51
N SER A 121 19.04 20.30 -2.48
CA SER A 121 19.92 21.09 -1.61
C SER A 121 20.98 20.26 -0.87
N ASP A 122 20.70 18.97 -0.63
CA ASP A 122 21.58 18.07 0.14
C ASP A 122 22.59 17.34 -0.74
N LEU A 123 22.50 17.55 -2.07
CA LEU A 123 23.38 16.90 -3.03
C LEU A 123 24.75 17.62 -3.11
N PRO A 124 25.84 16.90 -3.40
CA PRO A 124 27.13 17.51 -3.69
C PRO A 124 27.04 18.49 -4.86
N PRO A 125 27.92 19.53 -4.92
CA PRO A 125 27.94 20.52 -6.01
C PRO A 125 28.01 19.90 -7.40
N SER A 126 28.76 18.80 -7.58
CA SER A 126 28.85 18.10 -8.87
C SER A 126 27.50 17.52 -9.32
N ALA A 127 26.74 16.93 -8.40
CA ALA A 127 25.42 16.38 -8.69
C ALA A 127 24.39 17.49 -8.96
N GLN A 128 24.42 18.58 -8.19
CA GLN A 128 23.58 19.74 -8.44
C GLN A 128 23.86 20.35 -9.82
N ALA A 129 25.13 20.48 -10.20
CA ALA A 129 25.53 21.00 -11.52
C ALA A 129 24.99 20.13 -12.67
N ILE A 130 25.03 18.81 -12.55
CA ILE A 130 24.46 17.88 -13.55
C ILE A 130 22.96 18.09 -13.69
N ILE A 131 22.22 18.22 -12.57
CA ILE A 131 20.77 18.46 -12.60
C ILE A 131 20.48 19.81 -13.25
N GLN A 132 21.19 20.86 -12.86
CA GLN A 132 21.00 22.21 -13.40
C GLN A 132 21.29 22.26 -14.89
N GLU A 133 22.34 21.57 -15.37
CA GLU A 133 22.64 21.42 -16.80
C GLU A 133 21.46 20.82 -17.56
N TYR A 134 20.87 19.75 -17.04
CA TYR A 134 19.71 19.11 -17.70
C TYR A 134 18.46 19.98 -17.66
N LEU A 135 18.19 20.64 -16.54
CA LEU A 135 17.04 21.55 -16.39
C LEU A 135 17.16 22.80 -17.27
N SER A 136 18.39 23.30 -17.52
CA SER A 136 18.60 24.46 -18.40
C SER A 136 18.18 24.23 -19.86
N ALA A 137 18.04 22.98 -20.28
CA ALA A 137 17.56 22.60 -21.61
C ALA A 137 16.05 22.38 -21.69
N ILE A 138 15.30 22.63 -20.59
CA ILE A 138 13.84 22.45 -20.50
C ILE A 138 13.20 23.84 -20.42
N ASP A 139 12.19 24.10 -21.26
CA ASP A 139 11.53 25.43 -21.34
C ASP A 139 10.87 25.82 -20.01
N GLN A 140 10.22 24.87 -19.36
CA GLN A 140 9.56 25.05 -18.05
C GLN A 140 10.11 24.01 -17.07
N PRO A 141 11.28 24.26 -16.47
CA PRO A 141 11.93 23.32 -15.58
C PRO A 141 11.17 23.23 -14.26
N LEU A 142 11.21 22.04 -13.65
CA LEU A 142 10.68 21.80 -12.31
C LEU A 142 11.35 22.71 -11.25
N ASN A 143 10.61 22.97 -10.15
CA ASN A 143 11.18 23.64 -8.98
C ASN A 143 12.04 22.64 -8.19
N THR A 144 13.34 22.93 -8.09
CA THR A 144 14.30 22.09 -7.37
C THR A 144 14.08 22.04 -5.86
N ASP A 145 13.37 23.00 -5.26
CA ASP A 145 13.04 22.97 -3.82
C ASP A 145 12.12 21.81 -3.47
N ASN A 146 11.30 21.37 -4.42
CA ASN A 146 10.38 20.25 -4.26
C ASN A 146 10.97 18.92 -4.79
N PHE A 147 12.18 18.97 -5.37
CA PHE A 147 12.78 17.81 -6.01
C PHE A 147 13.59 16.95 -5.03
N VAL A 148 13.35 15.64 -5.12
CA VAL A 148 13.96 14.61 -4.27
C VAL A 148 14.47 13.46 -5.15
N ILE A 149 15.62 12.92 -4.82
CA ILE A 149 16.09 11.63 -5.35
C ILE A 149 15.97 10.58 -4.26
N GLN A 150 15.30 9.48 -4.59
CA GLN A 150 15.18 8.33 -3.71
C GLN A 150 15.79 7.10 -4.36
N VAL A 151 16.67 6.44 -3.62
CA VAL A 151 17.33 5.21 -4.05
C VAL A 151 17.03 4.10 -3.08
N PHE A 152 16.62 2.93 -3.57
CA PHE A 152 16.56 1.71 -2.78
C PHE A 152 16.96 0.49 -3.64
N ASN A 153 17.55 -0.51 -2.98
CA ASN A 153 18.01 -1.71 -3.64
C ASN A 153 16.84 -2.51 -4.20
N PHE A 154 16.96 -2.89 -5.47
CA PHE A 154 16.00 -3.72 -6.17
C PHE A 154 16.76 -4.49 -7.25
N GLU A 155 17.04 -5.77 -6.99
CA GLU A 155 17.92 -6.58 -7.83
C GLU A 155 17.13 -7.51 -8.76
N THR A 156 17.73 -7.90 -9.89
CA THR A 156 17.01 -8.65 -10.93
C THR A 156 16.85 -10.12 -10.57
N ASP A 157 17.93 -10.77 -10.14
CA ASP A 157 18.01 -12.25 -10.10
C ASP A 157 17.86 -12.83 -8.69
N ASP A 158 17.87 -12.00 -7.64
CA ASP A 158 17.66 -12.42 -6.26
C ASP A 158 16.34 -11.87 -5.72
N GLU A 159 15.32 -12.71 -5.65
CA GLU A 159 13.99 -12.32 -5.19
C GLU A 159 13.99 -11.83 -3.73
N LYS A 160 14.83 -12.42 -2.87
CA LYS A 160 14.92 -11.99 -1.47
C LYS A 160 15.52 -10.58 -1.35
N GLU A 161 16.57 -10.30 -2.10
CA GLU A 161 17.18 -8.96 -2.12
C GLU A 161 16.27 -7.96 -2.87
N ARG A 162 15.55 -8.41 -3.91
CA ARG A 162 14.62 -7.57 -4.67
C ARG A 162 13.57 -6.91 -3.78
N TYR A 163 12.89 -7.69 -2.94
CA TYR A 163 11.78 -7.18 -2.13
C TYR A 163 12.16 -6.82 -0.70
N LYS A 164 13.43 -6.93 -0.33
CA LYS A 164 13.90 -6.72 1.04
C LYS A 164 13.54 -5.36 1.61
N VAL A 165 13.78 -4.29 0.86
CA VAL A 165 13.48 -2.92 1.30
C VAL A 165 11.98 -2.71 1.42
N VAL A 166 11.22 -3.17 0.43
CA VAL A 166 9.75 -3.03 0.44
C VAL A 166 9.15 -3.82 1.60
N MET A 167 9.62 -5.06 1.82
CA MET A 167 9.17 -5.87 2.95
C MET A 167 9.54 -5.24 4.29
N GLN A 168 10.68 -4.58 4.40
CA GLN A 168 11.05 -3.85 5.61
C GLN A 168 10.09 -2.68 5.86
N GLU A 169 9.77 -1.88 4.86
CA GLU A 169 8.79 -0.79 4.99
C GLU A 169 7.40 -1.29 5.39
N VAL A 170 6.97 -2.43 4.84
CA VAL A 170 5.71 -3.09 5.23
C VAL A 170 5.76 -3.54 6.69
N ASN A 171 6.83 -4.19 7.10
CA ASN A 171 6.99 -4.67 8.48
C ASN A 171 7.10 -3.51 9.49
N ASP A 172 7.78 -2.43 9.13
CA ASP A 172 7.87 -1.23 9.96
C ASP A 172 6.50 -0.54 10.09
N PHE A 173 5.72 -0.51 9.02
CA PHE A 173 4.33 -0.04 9.07
C PHE A 173 3.48 -0.90 10.02
N ILE A 174 3.50 -2.22 9.85
CA ILE A 174 2.77 -3.17 10.70
C ILE A 174 3.24 -3.07 12.16
N GLY A 175 4.56 -2.93 12.38
CA GLY A 175 5.13 -2.76 13.72
C GLY A 175 4.59 -1.54 14.47
N ARG A 176 4.34 -0.43 13.76
CA ARG A 176 3.70 0.76 14.36
C ARG A 176 2.25 0.51 14.79
N LEU A 177 1.57 -0.42 14.15
CA LEU A 177 0.18 -0.77 14.45
C LEU A 177 0.05 -1.75 15.62
N SER A 178 1.16 -2.27 16.14
CA SER A 178 1.16 -3.30 17.19
C SER A 178 0.37 -4.55 16.81
N THR A 179 0.39 -4.93 15.53
CA THR A 179 -0.24 -6.16 15.09
C THR A 179 0.59 -7.36 15.54
N THR A 180 -0.06 -8.46 15.83
CA THR A 180 0.60 -9.65 16.37
C THR A 180 0.45 -10.88 15.47
N SER A 181 -0.29 -10.77 14.36
CA SER A 181 -0.58 -11.91 13.50
C SER A 181 0.64 -12.30 12.65
N PRO A 182 1.17 -13.53 12.78
CA PRO A 182 2.33 -13.96 12.01
C PRO A 182 2.05 -13.98 10.51
N GLY A 183 3.02 -13.52 9.72
CA GLY A 183 2.94 -13.59 8.24
C GLY A 183 2.07 -12.53 7.58
N VAL A 184 1.40 -11.65 8.33
CA VAL A 184 0.55 -10.57 7.79
C VAL A 184 1.32 -9.70 6.81
N GLY A 185 2.58 -9.35 7.11
CA GLY A 185 3.39 -8.48 6.25
C GLY A 185 3.56 -9.02 4.84
N LYS A 186 3.86 -10.31 4.68
CA LYS A 186 4.01 -10.92 3.35
C LYS A 186 2.69 -10.94 2.59
N ARG A 187 1.61 -11.40 3.23
CA ARG A 187 0.27 -11.44 2.61
C ARG A 187 -0.19 -10.06 2.18
N LEU A 188 0.04 -9.07 3.01
CA LEU A 188 -0.31 -7.67 2.73
C LEU A 188 0.50 -7.11 1.55
N LEU A 189 1.80 -7.40 1.48
CA LEU A 189 2.63 -7.02 0.34
C LEU A 189 2.10 -7.66 -0.95
N ASP A 190 1.82 -8.96 -0.95
CA ASP A 190 1.30 -9.67 -2.11
C ASP A 190 -0.04 -9.05 -2.60
N ILE A 191 -0.94 -8.71 -1.68
CA ILE A 191 -2.22 -8.05 -2.01
C ILE A 191 -1.98 -6.65 -2.59
N TRP A 192 -1.10 -5.85 -1.99
CA TRP A 192 -0.82 -4.50 -2.49
C TRP A 192 -0.12 -4.52 -3.84
N GLN A 193 0.83 -5.43 -4.06
CA GLN A 193 1.47 -5.61 -5.36
C GLN A 193 0.43 -5.91 -6.45
N ASN A 194 -0.48 -6.83 -6.20
CA ASN A 194 -1.55 -7.16 -7.15
C ASN A 194 -2.47 -5.96 -7.41
N ARG A 195 -2.94 -5.27 -6.38
CA ARG A 195 -3.83 -4.10 -6.53
C ARG A 195 -3.19 -2.94 -7.28
N ILE A 196 -1.93 -2.62 -6.97
CA ILE A 196 -1.20 -1.55 -7.64
C ILE A 196 -0.89 -1.95 -9.08
N PHE A 197 -0.51 -3.21 -9.32
CA PHE A 197 -0.33 -3.76 -10.67
C PHE A 197 -1.61 -3.64 -11.50
N GLU A 198 -2.73 -4.11 -10.99
CA GLU A 198 -4.04 -3.99 -11.65
C GLU A 198 -4.42 -2.53 -11.91
N ASN A 199 -4.18 -1.64 -10.95
CA ASN A 199 -4.41 -0.22 -11.11
C ASN A 199 -3.61 0.33 -12.30
N GLY A 200 -2.30 0.04 -12.39
CA GLY A 200 -1.44 0.48 -13.48
C GLY A 200 -1.85 -0.06 -14.85
N SER A 201 -2.53 -1.21 -14.90
CA SER A 201 -3.03 -1.80 -16.16
C SER A 201 -4.33 -1.15 -16.68
N LYS A 202 -5.03 -0.32 -15.88
CA LYS A 202 -6.28 0.34 -16.31
C LYS A 202 -5.98 1.48 -17.28
N LYS A 203 -6.73 1.56 -18.37
CA LYS A 203 -6.62 2.66 -19.37
C LYS A 203 -7.09 4.01 -18.82
N ASP A 204 -8.11 4.00 -17.96
CA ASP A 204 -8.63 5.21 -17.34
C ASP A 204 -7.74 5.62 -16.16
N ALA A 205 -6.99 6.68 -16.34
CA ALA A 205 -6.11 7.25 -15.32
C ALA A 205 -6.88 7.85 -14.12
N GLY A 206 -8.19 8.08 -14.25
CA GLY A 206 -9.06 8.50 -13.15
C GLY A 206 -9.33 7.39 -12.12
N ILE A 207 -9.10 6.13 -12.47
CA ILE A 207 -9.26 5.00 -11.55
C ILE A 207 -8.05 4.93 -10.62
N THR A 208 -8.23 5.28 -9.37
CA THR A 208 -7.17 5.27 -8.33
C THR A 208 -7.45 4.21 -7.27
N VAL A 209 -6.42 3.84 -6.52
CA VAL A 209 -6.57 3.06 -5.28
C VAL A 209 -6.60 4.06 -4.12
N ASP A 210 -7.74 4.19 -3.46
CA ASP A 210 -7.88 5.12 -2.33
C ASP A 210 -7.30 4.55 -1.02
N LYS A 211 -7.14 5.41 -0.02
CA LYS A 211 -6.61 5.03 1.30
C LYS A 211 -7.42 3.91 1.95
N ARG A 212 -8.75 3.91 1.80
CA ARG A 212 -9.61 2.86 2.36
C ARG A 212 -9.33 1.52 1.72
N GLY A 213 -9.25 1.47 0.39
CA GLY A 213 -8.88 0.27 -0.35
C GLY A 213 -7.47 -0.25 -0.02
N ILE A 214 -6.53 0.65 0.32
CA ILE A 214 -5.19 0.27 0.78
C ILE A 214 -5.23 -0.37 2.17
N ILE A 215 -6.01 0.19 3.09
CA ILE A 215 -6.04 -0.26 4.49
C ILE A 215 -6.96 -1.45 4.72
N TRP A 216 -8.00 -1.58 3.89
CA TRP A 216 -8.97 -2.65 4.02
C TRP A 216 -8.36 -4.07 4.10
N PRO A 217 -7.41 -4.48 3.23
CA PRO A 217 -6.78 -5.80 3.34
C PRO A 217 -6.13 -6.07 4.69
N LEU A 218 -5.52 -5.05 5.30
CA LEU A 218 -4.92 -5.19 6.61
C LEU A 218 -6.00 -5.50 7.67
N ILE A 219 -7.14 -4.79 7.64
CA ILE A 219 -8.24 -5.04 8.57
C ILE A 219 -8.79 -6.45 8.37
N VAL A 220 -8.97 -6.89 7.12
CA VAL A 220 -9.43 -8.25 6.80
C VAL A 220 -8.49 -9.30 7.36
N LEU A 221 -7.18 -9.16 7.09
CA LEU A 221 -6.16 -10.10 7.57
C LEU A 221 -6.11 -10.20 9.10
N GLU A 222 -6.34 -9.08 9.80
CA GLU A 222 -6.33 -9.04 11.27
C GLU A 222 -7.64 -9.53 11.90
N THR A 223 -8.73 -9.60 11.14
CA THR A 223 -10.02 -10.11 11.60
C THR A 223 -10.32 -11.50 11.07
N GLU A 224 -9.42 -12.08 10.28
CA GLU A 224 -9.58 -13.42 9.71
C GLU A 224 -9.72 -14.50 10.79
N ILE A 225 -10.59 -15.47 10.50
CA ILE A 225 -10.76 -16.64 11.34
C ILE A 225 -9.56 -17.55 11.15
N THR A 226 -8.80 -17.79 12.19
CA THR A 226 -7.71 -18.76 12.15
C THR A 226 -8.24 -20.16 12.49
N LYS A 227 -7.70 -21.22 11.87
CA LYS A 227 -8.04 -22.63 12.11
C LYS A 227 -7.96 -23.11 13.59
N TYR A 228 -7.50 -22.24 14.48
CA TYR A 228 -7.30 -22.54 15.91
C TYR A 228 -8.10 -21.60 16.82
N ASP A 229 -9.14 -20.96 16.30
CA ASP A 229 -9.99 -20.07 17.09
C ASP A 229 -11.06 -20.91 17.83
N GLY A 230 -10.61 -21.70 18.83
CA GLY A 230 -11.41 -22.66 19.58
C GLY A 230 -12.64 -22.09 20.30
N GLU A 231 -12.85 -20.76 20.31
CA GLU A 231 -14.09 -20.17 20.84
C GLU A 231 -15.30 -20.43 19.95
N PHE A 232 -15.08 -20.66 18.65
CA PHE A 232 -16.18 -20.94 17.70
C PHE A 232 -16.26 -22.41 17.30
N GLU A 233 -15.13 -23.13 17.34
CA GLU A 233 -15.06 -24.55 17.02
C GLU A 233 -15.98 -25.39 17.93
N ASP A 234 -16.03 -25.02 19.21
CA ASP A 234 -16.90 -25.70 20.21
C ASP A 234 -18.37 -25.24 20.15
N SER A 235 -18.70 -24.14 19.48
CA SER A 235 -20.04 -23.53 19.47
C SER A 235 -20.84 -23.76 18.20
N LEU A 236 -20.19 -24.23 17.11
CA LEU A 236 -20.80 -24.45 15.81
C LEU A 236 -20.71 -25.92 15.40
N ASP A 237 -21.64 -26.34 14.52
CA ASP A 237 -21.47 -27.59 13.80
C ASP A 237 -20.17 -27.54 12.94
N ILE A 238 -19.45 -28.66 12.92
CA ILE A 238 -18.16 -28.75 12.21
C ILE A 238 -18.29 -28.38 10.72
N GLY A 239 -19.39 -28.81 10.05
CA GLY A 239 -19.62 -28.49 8.66
C GLY A 239 -19.88 -27.01 8.43
N VAL A 240 -20.62 -26.37 9.31
CA VAL A 240 -20.89 -24.92 9.30
C VAL A 240 -19.59 -24.14 9.52
N TYR A 241 -18.78 -24.57 10.48
CA TYR A 241 -17.48 -23.92 10.76
C TYR A 241 -16.51 -24.01 9.57
N GLU A 242 -16.41 -25.19 8.93
CA GLU A 242 -15.57 -25.37 7.74
C GLU A 242 -16.05 -24.51 6.57
N GLU A 243 -17.36 -24.46 6.32
CA GLU A 243 -17.95 -23.64 5.27
C GLU A 243 -17.73 -22.14 5.51
N VAL A 244 -17.96 -21.67 6.73
CA VAL A 244 -17.68 -20.28 7.12
C VAL A 244 -16.21 -19.94 6.93
N THR A 245 -15.30 -20.81 7.39
CA THR A 245 -13.85 -20.57 7.25
C THR A 245 -13.43 -20.54 5.77
N HIS A 246 -14.01 -21.41 4.95
CA HIS A 246 -13.70 -21.45 3.51
C HIS A 246 -14.20 -20.22 2.76
N ARG A 247 -15.40 -19.72 3.09
CA ARG A 247 -16.03 -18.58 2.41
C ARG A 247 -15.64 -17.23 2.98
N TYR A 248 -15.12 -17.16 4.20
CA TYR A 248 -14.85 -15.92 4.91
C TYR A 248 -14.07 -14.92 4.06
N GLN A 249 -12.94 -15.35 3.51
CA GLN A 249 -12.07 -14.49 2.70
C GLN A 249 -12.82 -13.96 1.47
N THR A 250 -13.45 -14.86 0.71
CA THR A 250 -14.16 -14.50 -0.53
C THR A 250 -15.32 -13.54 -0.25
N ILE A 251 -16.12 -13.81 0.77
CA ILE A 251 -17.27 -12.97 1.11
C ILE A 251 -16.81 -11.60 1.58
N ILE A 252 -15.77 -11.55 2.40
CA ILE A 252 -15.21 -10.28 2.85
C ILE A 252 -14.62 -9.51 1.68
N ASP A 253 -13.91 -10.17 0.76
CA ASP A 253 -13.36 -9.52 -0.43
C ASP A 253 -14.46 -9.04 -1.39
N ASP A 254 -15.54 -9.83 -1.59
CA ASP A 254 -16.68 -9.46 -2.44
C ASP A 254 -17.57 -8.35 -1.84
N CYS A 255 -17.69 -8.34 -0.51
CA CYS A 255 -18.42 -7.30 0.22
C CYS A 255 -17.63 -5.99 0.33
N CYS A 256 -16.43 -5.94 -0.23
CA CYS A 256 -15.41 -4.97 0.10
C CYS A 256 -15.43 -3.68 -0.67
N GLU A 257 -15.77 -2.71 0.04
CA GLU A 257 -15.12 -1.39 0.15
C GLU A 257 -15.46 -0.81 1.54
N ARG A 258 -15.50 -1.65 2.59
CA ARG A 258 -16.31 -1.37 3.78
C ARG A 258 -15.51 -1.21 5.06
N VAL A 259 -14.47 -0.38 5.05
CA VAL A 259 -14.02 0.25 6.31
C VAL A 259 -15.20 0.90 7.04
N ASP A 260 -16.19 1.42 6.29
CA ASP A 260 -17.42 2.00 6.83
C ASP A 260 -18.29 0.97 7.56
N PHE A 261 -18.36 -0.27 7.09
CA PHE A 261 -19.09 -1.35 7.76
C PHE A 261 -18.48 -1.68 9.14
N PHE A 262 -17.16 -1.88 9.21
CA PHE A 262 -16.49 -2.11 10.50
C PHE A 262 -16.66 -0.92 11.44
N THR A 263 -16.60 0.29 10.90
CA THR A 263 -16.82 1.52 11.66
C THR A 263 -18.24 1.58 12.22
N LYS A 264 -19.24 1.22 11.42
CA LYS A 264 -20.65 1.16 11.85
C LYS A 264 -20.83 0.18 13.01
N ILE A 265 -20.28 -1.05 12.91
CA ILE A 265 -20.33 -2.02 14.00
C ILE A 265 -19.74 -1.43 15.29
N LEU A 266 -18.58 -0.75 15.19
CA LEU A 266 -17.92 -0.17 16.37
C LEU A 266 -18.73 0.99 16.98
N TYR A 267 -19.41 1.81 16.16
CA TYR A 267 -20.31 2.85 16.63
C TYR A 267 -21.52 2.25 17.32
N ASP A 268 -22.20 1.29 16.69
CA ASP A 268 -23.39 0.64 17.24
C ASP A 268 -23.05 -0.08 18.55
N TYR A 269 -21.87 -0.73 18.64
CA TYR A 269 -21.39 -1.34 19.89
C TYR A 269 -21.11 -0.31 21.00
N ARG A 270 -20.54 0.83 20.65
CA ARG A 270 -20.30 1.90 21.65
C ARG A 270 -21.61 2.39 22.26
N ASP A 271 -22.63 2.54 21.43
CA ASP A 271 -23.93 3.08 21.82
C ASP A 271 -24.85 1.99 22.43
N PHE A 272 -24.47 0.71 22.32
CA PHE A 272 -25.19 -0.43 22.90
C PHE A 272 -25.15 -0.43 24.42
N LYS A 273 -26.32 -0.24 25.02
CA LYS A 273 -26.49 -0.29 26.49
C LYS A 273 -26.56 -1.74 26.98
N SER A 274 -25.61 -2.13 27.82
CA SER A 274 -25.60 -3.45 28.46
C SER A 274 -25.32 -3.32 29.95
N GLU A 275 -26.08 -4.05 30.75
CA GLU A 275 -25.84 -4.15 32.20
C GLU A 275 -24.65 -5.08 32.52
N LYS A 276 -24.09 -5.75 31.51
CA LYS A 276 -22.99 -6.70 31.65
C LYS A 276 -21.67 -5.97 31.98
N LYS A 277 -21.01 -6.41 33.05
CA LYS A 277 -19.74 -5.84 33.52
C LYS A 277 -18.52 -6.40 32.80
N ASN A 278 -18.64 -7.61 32.24
CA ASN A 278 -17.58 -8.30 31.54
C ASN A 278 -17.62 -7.96 30.04
N SER A 279 -16.46 -7.66 29.47
CA SER A 279 -16.34 -7.31 28.04
C SER A 279 -16.78 -8.45 27.11
N LYS A 280 -16.50 -9.71 27.46
CA LYS A 280 -16.92 -10.88 26.69
C LYS A 280 -18.47 -10.98 26.69
N GLU A 281 -19.08 -10.95 27.86
CA GLU A 281 -20.55 -11.02 27.98
C GLU A 281 -21.26 -9.85 27.26
N LYS A 282 -20.62 -8.65 27.23
CA LYS A 282 -21.16 -7.53 26.48
C LYS A 282 -21.05 -7.77 24.97
N ASN A 283 -19.93 -8.35 24.51
CA ASN A 283 -19.76 -8.70 23.09
C ASN A 283 -20.82 -9.72 22.66
N ASP A 284 -21.00 -10.80 23.44
CA ASP A 284 -21.97 -11.84 23.14
C ASP A 284 -23.41 -11.28 23.10
N ALA A 285 -23.77 -10.45 24.09
CA ALA A 285 -25.07 -9.80 24.12
C ALA A 285 -25.30 -8.85 22.93
N PHE A 286 -24.28 -8.13 22.48
CA PHE A 286 -24.37 -7.28 21.30
C PHE A 286 -24.56 -8.12 20.04
N VAL A 287 -23.75 -9.15 19.85
CA VAL A 287 -23.80 -10.02 18.66
C VAL A 287 -25.20 -10.65 18.56
N GLU A 288 -25.69 -11.25 19.63
CA GLU A 288 -27.03 -11.89 19.64
C GLU A 288 -28.19 -10.90 19.40
N ALA A 289 -28.06 -9.67 19.88
CA ALA A 289 -29.11 -8.66 19.72
C ALA A 289 -29.10 -7.99 18.34
N THR A 290 -27.99 -8.07 17.58
CA THR A 290 -27.82 -7.22 16.39
C THR A 290 -27.47 -7.96 15.10
N TRP A 291 -27.12 -9.25 15.14
CA TRP A 291 -26.66 -9.98 13.97
C TRP A 291 -27.66 -9.93 12.79
N GLU A 292 -28.96 -10.02 13.04
CA GLU A 292 -29.98 -9.97 11.99
C GLU A 292 -29.95 -8.67 11.16
N GLN A 293 -29.62 -7.55 11.79
CA GLN A 293 -29.52 -6.26 11.06
C GLN A 293 -28.31 -6.19 10.14
N TYR A 294 -27.27 -7.02 10.38
CA TYR A 294 -26.05 -7.06 9.58
C TYR A 294 -26.02 -8.20 8.55
N LYS A 295 -26.88 -9.23 8.68
CA LYS A 295 -26.86 -10.41 7.80
C LYS A 295 -27.00 -10.08 6.31
N THR A 296 -27.74 -9.01 5.99
CA THR A 296 -27.94 -8.57 4.60
C THR A 296 -26.67 -8.11 3.90
N GLU A 297 -25.64 -7.79 4.67
CA GLU A 297 -24.34 -7.36 4.17
C GLU A 297 -23.50 -8.53 3.63
N PHE A 298 -23.85 -9.77 3.99
CA PHE A 298 -23.07 -10.99 3.68
C PHE A 298 -23.83 -12.00 2.83
N ILE A 299 -24.97 -11.63 2.28
CA ILE A 299 -25.73 -12.51 1.40
C ILE A 299 -24.91 -12.76 0.12
N ALA A 300 -24.60 -14.02 -0.14
CA ALA A 300 -23.92 -14.46 -1.35
C ALA A 300 -24.61 -15.69 -1.95
N PRO A 301 -24.47 -15.95 -3.26
CA PRO A 301 -25.06 -17.13 -3.88
C PRO A 301 -24.62 -18.44 -3.22
N GLY A 302 -25.59 -19.30 -2.88
CA GLY A 302 -25.33 -20.62 -2.33
C GLY A 302 -24.97 -20.66 -0.83
N ILE A 303 -25.23 -19.58 -0.08
CA ILE A 303 -25.18 -19.60 1.38
C ILE A 303 -26.59 -19.91 1.91
N ASP A 304 -26.69 -20.91 2.77
CA ASP A 304 -27.92 -21.20 3.54
C ASP A 304 -28.04 -20.27 4.77
N ASP A 305 -29.23 -20.23 5.37
CA ASP A 305 -29.52 -19.32 6.47
C ASP A 305 -28.69 -19.62 7.73
N GLU A 306 -28.34 -20.86 8.00
CA GLU A 306 -27.54 -21.27 9.17
C GLU A 306 -26.08 -20.81 8.99
N THR A 307 -25.51 -21.07 7.83
CA THR A 307 -24.15 -20.60 7.48
C THR A 307 -24.09 -19.07 7.49
N LEU A 308 -25.12 -18.38 6.98
CA LEU A 308 -25.19 -16.92 6.97
C LEU A 308 -25.28 -16.33 8.38
N GLU A 309 -26.08 -16.93 9.28
CA GLU A 309 -26.14 -16.53 10.69
C GLU A 309 -24.78 -16.70 11.35
N ALA A 310 -24.18 -17.90 11.25
CA ALA A 310 -22.89 -18.21 11.83
C ALA A 310 -21.79 -17.27 11.34
N LEU A 311 -21.71 -17.05 10.02
CA LEU A 311 -20.77 -16.13 9.40
C LEU A 311 -20.93 -14.70 9.95
N THR A 312 -22.17 -14.20 10.00
CA THR A 312 -22.46 -12.85 10.50
C THR A 312 -22.02 -12.69 11.95
N LYS A 313 -22.40 -13.65 12.83
CA LYS A 313 -22.03 -13.62 14.24
C LYS A 313 -20.52 -13.66 14.44
N ILE A 314 -19.80 -14.51 13.71
CA ILE A 314 -18.35 -14.64 13.77
C ILE A 314 -17.67 -13.32 13.35
N ILE A 315 -18.13 -12.70 12.26
CA ILE A 315 -17.56 -11.43 11.79
C ILE A 315 -17.78 -10.34 12.84
N LEU A 316 -18.99 -10.17 13.35
CA LEU A 316 -19.28 -9.19 14.38
C LEU A 316 -18.39 -9.40 15.61
N TYR A 317 -18.28 -10.64 16.08
CA TYR A 317 -17.45 -10.98 17.23
C TYR A 317 -15.97 -10.68 17.01
N ASN A 318 -15.43 -11.04 15.85
CA ASN A 318 -14.04 -10.76 15.50
C ASN A 318 -13.75 -9.25 15.41
N VAL A 319 -14.67 -8.46 14.85
CA VAL A 319 -14.56 -7.00 14.83
C VAL A 319 -14.50 -6.43 16.26
N LEU A 320 -15.39 -6.90 17.14
CA LEU A 320 -15.41 -6.44 18.53
C LEU A 320 -14.17 -6.87 19.32
N ARG A 321 -13.68 -8.09 19.09
CA ARG A 321 -12.45 -8.61 19.70
C ARG A 321 -11.24 -7.80 19.26
N ARG A 322 -11.19 -7.41 17.99
CA ARG A 322 -10.09 -6.63 17.38
C ARG A 322 -10.32 -5.12 17.41
N ARG A 323 -11.37 -4.60 18.06
CA ARG A 323 -11.72 -3.17 18.03
C ARG A 323 -10.56 -2.23 18.36
N LYS A 324 -9.74 -2.58 19.37
CA LYS A 324 -8.60 -1.74 19.76
C LYS A 324 -7.55 -1.66 18.65
N LEU A 325 -7.33 -2.77 17.94
CA LEU A 325 -6.42 -2.84 16.82
C LEU A 325 -6.97 -2.03 15.64
N ILE A 326 -8.25 -2.22 15.28
CA ILE A 326 -8.91 -1.46 14.20
C ILE A 326 -8.86 0.05 14.48
N GLU A 327 -9.14 0.47 15.71
CA GLU A 327 -9.04 1.87 16.13
C GLU A 327 -7.58 2.38 16.08
N SER A 328 -6.61 1.53 16.41
CA SER A 328 -5.18 1.86 16.30
C SER A 328 -4.77 2.05 14.83
N ILE A 329 -5.19 1.14 13.94
CA ILE A 329 -4.96 1.26 12.50
C ILE A 329 -5.52 2.59 11.99
N ARG A 330 -6.81 2.83 12.24
CA ARG A 330 -7.48 4.06 11.78
C ARG A 330 -6.77 5.33 12.24
N ARG A 331 -6.37 5.39 13.50
CA ARG A 331 -5.64 6.53 14.06
C ARG A 331 -4.26 6.70 13.45
N GLU A 332 -3.52 5.61 13.25
CA GLU A 332 -2.17 5.66 12.66
C GLU A 332 -2.18 6.16 11.22
N VAL A 333 -3.24 5.87 10.46
CA VAL A 333 -3.36 6.27 9.05
C VAL A 333 -4.24 7.50 8.82
N ASN A 334 -4.82 8.10 9.87
CA ASN A 334 -5.79 9.20 9.77
C ASN A 334 -7.01 8.83 8.89
N LEU A 335 -7.74 7.77 9.25
CA LEU A 335 -8.88 7.26 8.50
C LEU A 335 -10.19 7.43 9.29
#